data_59a6ae59632906483a908769a2abaf42
#
_entry.id   59a6ae59632906483a908769a2abaf42
#
_cell.length_a   1.000
_cell.length_b   1.000
_cell.length_c   1.000
_cell.angle_alpha   90.00
_cell.angle_beta   90.00
_cell.angle_gamma   90.00
#
_symmetry.space_group_name_H-M   'P 1'
#
loop_
_entity.id
_entity.type
_entity.pdbx_description
1 polymer ?
#
loop_
_entity_poly.entity_id
_entity_poly.type
_entity_poly.pdbx_seq_one_letter_code
_entity_poly.pdbx_strand_id
1 'polypeptide(L)'
;DAVFSRQRYWGEPFPVYYKDGMPQMITKDHLPITLPEVEKYLPTEKGAPPLGRADVWAWDTLQNAVVKNSLIDHKSIFPLELNTMPGWAGSSWYFNRYMDAHNSDEFASSEALNYWKEVDLYIGGSEHATGHLLYARFWQKFLFDLGIVPVDEFAKKLINQGMILGTSAFVGRIEGTNTFISADKVTSETVQWIH
;
A
#
# COMPACT_ATOMS: atom_id res chain seq x y z
N ASP A 1 4.86 -13.79 12.36
CA ASP A 1 5.04 -12.31 12.44
C ASP A 1 4.72 -11.69 11.09
N ALA A 2 3.98 -10.59 11.10
CA ALA A 2 3.65 -9.84 9.89
C ALA A 2 4.58 -8.63 9.75
N VAL A 3 5.07 -8.40 8.54
CA VAL A 3 5.87 -7.21 8.22
C VAL A 3 4.97 -6.22 7.49
N PHE A 4 4.78 -5.03 8.08
CA PHE A 4 3.95 -3.96 7.53
C PHE A 4 4.76 -3.00 6.65
N SER A 5 5.77 -3.48 5.94
CA SER A 5 6.59 -2.69 5.03
C SER A 5 6.88 -3.45 3.75
N ARG A 6 7.14 -2.72 2.67
CA ARG A 6 7.48 -3.27 1.36
C ARG A 6 8.68 -2.54 0.78
N GLN A 7 9.58 -3.29 0.19
CA GLN A 7 10.71 -2.78 -0.58
C GLN A 7 10.24 -2.35 -1.99
N ARG A 8 9.35 -1.36 -2.03
CA ARG A 8 8.76 -0.83 -3.26
C ARG A 8 8.83 0.68 -3.24
N TYR A 9 8.81 1.29 -4.43
CA TYR A 9 8.69 2.74 -4.56
C TYR A 9 7.25 3.18 -4.31
N TRP A 10 6.29 2.56 -5.00
CA TRP A 10 4.89 2.94 -4.92
C TRP A 10 4.22 2.43 -3.65
N GLY A 11 3.76 3.34 -2.84
CA GLY A 11 3.07 3.11 -1.58
C GLY A 11 3.17 4.35 -0.70
N GLU A 12 2.41 4.39 0.39
CA GLU A 12 2.51 5.45 1.38
C GLU A 12 3.88 5.37 2.08
N PRO A 13 4.67 6.45 2.09
CA PRO A 13 5.94 6.47 2.80
C PRO A 13 5.72 6.44 4.32
N PHE A 14 6.62 5.79 5.04
CA PHE A 14 6.61 5.86 6.50
C PHE A 14 7.18 7.21 6.96
N PRO A 15 6.48 7.94 7.84
CA PRO A 15 6.98 9.19 8.41
C PRO A 15 8.00 8.91 9.54
N VAL A 16 9.08 8.22 9.18
CA VAL A 16 10.09 7.72 10.12
C VAL A 16 11.50 8.07 9.61
N TYR A 17 12.32 8.63 10.48
CA TYR A 17 13.75 8.79 10.26
C TYR A 17 14.54 8.00 11.32
N TYR A 18 15.83 7.76 11.07
CA TYR A 18 16.68 6.96 11.95
C TYR A 18 17.77 7.80 12.62
N LYS A 19 17.68 7.91 13.94
CA LYS A 19 18.70 8.52 14.77
C LYS A 19 19.40 7.46 15.60
N ASP A 20 20.70 7.34 15.46
CA ASP A 20 21.52 6.33 16.16
C ASP A 20 21.00 4.89 15.94
N GLY A 21 20.48 4.60 14.74
CA GLY A 21 19.90 3.32 14.40
C GLY A 21 18.48 3.08 14.96
N MET A 22 17.93 4.02 15.72
CA MET A 22 16.60 3.92 16.32
C MET A 22 15.58 4.73 15.51
N PRO A 23 14.39 4.15 15.21
CA PRO A 23 13.34 4.86 14.49
C PRO A 23 12.77 6.00 15.33
N GLN A 24 12.58 7.14 14.69
CA GLN A 24 11.95 8.33 15.24
C GLN A 24 10.77 8.75 14.35
N MET A 25 9.64 9.11 14.96
CA MET A 25 8.47 9.54 14.22
C MET A 25 8.55 11.03 13.85
N ILE A 26 8.20 11.35 12.62
CA ILE A 26 7.88 12.72 12.21
C ILE A 26 6.51 13.09 12.80
N THR A 27 6.40 14.26 13.41
CA THR A 27 5.14 14.70 14.03
C THR A 27 4.08 15.05 12.98
N LYS A 28 2.82 14.91 13.34
CA LYS A 28 1.68 15.10 12.42
C LYS A 28 1.67 16.47 11.73
N ASP A 29 2.19 17.50 12.39
CA ASP A 29 2.19 18.88 11.88
C ASP A 29 3.10 19.06 10.64
N HIS A 30 3.93 18.07 10.35
CA HIS A 30 4.85 18.05 9.21
C HIS A 30 4.49 16.98 8.18
N LEU A 31 3.27 16.45 8.25
CA LEU A 31 2.74 15.49 7.28
C LEU A 31 1.80 16.20 6.27
N PRO A 32 1.64 15.65 5.09
CA PRO A 32 2.26 14.42 4.57
C PRO A 32 3.69 14.62 4.08
N ILE A 33 4.52 13.57 4.18
CA ILE A 33 5.74 13.47 3.38
C ILE A 33 5.38 12.83 2.03
N THR A 34 5.91 13.37 0.95
CA THR A 34 5.62 12.90 -0.41
C THR A 34 6.79 12.09 -0.96
N LEU A 35 6.48 11.09 -1.80
CA LEU A 35 7.52 10.31 -2.47
C LEU A 35 8.40 11.22 -3.34
N PRO A 36 9.73 11.06 -3.28
CA PRO A 36 10.66 11.84 -4.09
C PRO A 36 10.73 11.29 -5.51
N GLU A 37 11.20 12.12 -6.45
CA GLU A 37 11.58 11.62 -7.77
C GLU A 37 12.78 10.67 -7.67
N VAL A 38 12.75 9.60 -8.45
CA VAL A 38 13.84 8.62 -8.57
C VAL A 38 14.10 8.33 -10.04
N GLU A 39 15.36 8.12 -10.38
CA GLU A 39 15.75 7.79 -11.76
C GLU A 39 15.18 6.43 -12.21
N LYS A 40 15.09 5.46 -11.31
CA LYS A 40 14.63 4.09 -11.57
C LYS A 40 13.83 3.55 -10.41
N TYR A 41 12.74 2.84 -10.70
CA TYR A 41 11.88 2.17 -9.71
C TYR A 41 12.37 0.76 -9.34
N LEU A 42 13.68 0.54 -9.44
CA LEU A 42 14.34 -0.72 -9.13
C LEU A 42 15.15 -0.59 -7.82
N PRO A 43 15.38 -1.70 -7.11
CA PRO A 43 16.31 -1.71 -5.99
C PRO A 43 17.68 -1.15 -6.39
N THR A 44 18.42 -0.65 -5.41
CA THR A 44 19.80 -0.22 -5.64
C THR A 44 20.71 -1.43 -5.93
N GLU A 45 21.91 -1.19 -6.45
CA GLU A 45 22.91 -2.23 -6.73
C GLU A 45 23.34 -2.97 -5.45
N LYS A 46 23.14 -2.37 -4.30
CA LYS A 46 23.42 -2.96 -2.96
C LYS A 46 22.18 -3.62 -2.33
N GLY A 47 21.07 -3.71 -3.07
CA GLY A 47 19.83 -4.36 -2.61
C GLY A 47 18.95 -3.49 -1.70
N ALA A 48 19.23 -2.19 -1.55
CA ALA A 48 18.33 -1.29 -0.84
C ALA A 48 17.05 -1.02 -1.67
N PRO A 49 15.93 -0.70 -1.02
CA PRO A 49 14.68 -0.35 -1.71
C PRO A 49 14.85 0.79 -2.74
N PRO A 50 13.91 0.94 -3.71
CA PRO A 50 14.00 1.98 -4.74
C PRO A 50 14.17 3.41 -4.19
N LEU A 51 13.61 3.75 -3.03
CA LEU A 51 13.82 5.05 -2.37
C LEU A 51 15.29 5.32 -2.00
N GLY A 52 16.12 4.28 -1.91
CA GLY A 52 17.55 4.43 -1.74
C GLY A 52 18.28 5.04 -2.95
N ARG A 53 17.59 5.25 -4.09
CA ARG A 53 18.08 5.96 -5.27
C ARG A 53 17.75 7.44 -5.27
N ALA A 54 16.92 7.90 -4.34
CA ALA A 54 16.53 9.30 -4.28
C ALA A 54 17.71 10.18 -3.82
N ASP A 55 17.88 11.32 -4.43
CA ASP A 55 18.85 12.33 -4.01
C ASP A 55 18.33 13.16 -2.82
N VAL A 56 17.01 13.29 -2.69
CA VAL A 56 16.30 14.09 -1.69
C VAL A 56 15.41 13.18 -0.88
N TRP A 57 15.96 12.54 0.17
CA TRP A 57 15.23 11.64 1.05
C TRP A 57 15.91 11.53 2.43
N ALA A 58 16.19 12.69 3.06
CA ALA A 58 16.67 12.81 4.41
C ALA A 58 15.79 13.80 5.19
N TRP A 59 15.73 13.68 6.49
CA TRP A 59 14.91 14.52 7.37
C TRP A 59 15.78 15.50 8.12
N ASP A 60 15.54 16.80 7.95
CA ASP A 60 16.14 17.86 8.75
C ASP A 60 15.22 18.17 9.94
N THR A 61 15.69 17.86 11.16
CA THR A 61 14.92 18.05 12.40
C THR A 61 14.86 19.52 12.86
N LEU A 62 15.68 20.39 12.30
CA LEU A 62 15.65 21.82 12.62
C LEU A 62 14.68 22.59 11.71
N GLN A 63 14.65 22.22 10.41
CA GLN A 63 13.74 22.80 9.44
C GLN A 63 12.41 22.06 9.34
N ASN A 64 12.32 20.85 9.89
CA ASN A 64 11.20 19.94 9.76
C ASN A 64 10.81 19.71 8.29
N ALA A 65 11.78 19.37 7.46
CA ALA A 65 11.64 19.24 6.02
C ALA A 65 12.48 18.10 5.46
N VAL A 66 12.03 17.55 4.33
CA VAL A 66 12.80 16.60 3.54
C VAL A 66 13.87 17.33 2.75
N VAL A 67 15.11 16.89 2.89
CA VAL A 67 16.29 17.52 2.30
C VAL A 67 17.17 16.53 1.55
N LYS A 68 18.25 17.01 0.93
CA LYS A 68 19.18 16.16 0.17
C LYS A 68 19.94 15.19 1.08
N ASN A 69 20.11 13.96 0.62
CA ASN A 69 20.86 12.91 1.33
C ASN A 69 22.33 13.29 1.57
N SER A 70 22.90 14.14 0.69
CA SER A 70 24.27 14.64 0.87
C SER A 70 24.47 15.52 2.09
N LEU A 71 23.39 15.96 2.74
CA LEU A 71 23.41 16.79 3.94
C LEU A 71 23.33 15.97 5.24
N ILE A 72 23.17 14.64 5.17
CA ILE A 72 23.09 13.78 6.37
C ILE A 72 24.36 13.94 7.19
N ASP A 73 24.18 14.44 8.42
CA ASP A 73 25.26 14.69 9.39
C ASP A 73 25.13 13.83 10.66
N HIS A 74 24.03 13.07 10.78
CA HIS A 74 23.64 12.28 11.95
C HIS A 74 23.56 13.06 13.27
N LYS A 75 23.41 14.39 13.19
CA LYS A 75 23.21 15.30 14.34
C LYS A 75 21.87 16.01 14.27
N SER A 76 21.59 16.62 13.14
CA SER A 76 20.34 17.32 12.84
C SER A 76 19.64 16.78 11.62
N ILE A 77 20.36 16.15 10.69
CA ILE A 77 19.84 15.60 9.44
C ILE A 77 20.07 14.08 9.42
N PHE A 78 18.98 13.34 9.27
CA PHE A 78 18.95 11.89 9.42
C PHE A 78 18.36 11.20 8.19
N PRO A 79 18.74 9.93 7.92
CA PRO A 79 18.13 9.16 6.83
C PRO A 79 16.67 8.83 7.14
N LEU A 80 15.80 8.95 6.14
CA LEU A 80 14.41 8.50 6.17
C LEU A 80 14.31 6.99 5.90
N GLU A 81 13.19 6.39 6.34
CA GLU A 81 12.83 5.01 6.00
C GLU A 81 12.73 4.84 4.48
N LEU A 82 13.32 3.75 3.96
CA LEU A 82 13.35 3.46 2.52
C LEU A 82 12.21 2.55 2.06
N ASN A 83 11.54 1.86 2.97
CA ASN A 83 10.38 1.05 2.66
C ASN A 83 9.13 1.91 2.58
N THR A 84 8.12 1.42 1.85
CA THR A 84 6.79 2.00 1.84
C THR A 84 5.78 1.06 2.53
N MET A 85 4.63 1.58 2.88
CA MET A 85 3.52 0.77 3.37
C MET A 85 3.02 -0.18 2.26
N PRO A 86 2.39 -1.31 2.59
CA PRO A 86 1.79 -2.17 1.57
C PRO A 86 0.68 -1.43 0.83
N GLY A 87 0.43 -1.77 -0.43
CA GLY A 87 -0.63 -1.16 -1.24
C GLY A 87 -2.03 -1.29 -0.64
N TRP A 88 -2.22 -2.23 0.30
CA TRP A 88 -3.47 -2.37 1.07
C TRP A 88 -3.65 -1.31 2.17
N ALA A 89 -2.64 -0.51 2.51
CA ALA A 89 -2.73 0.46 3.59
C ALA A 89 -3.82 1.49 3.33
N GLY A 90 -3.80 2.17 2.19
CA GLY A 90 -4.82 3.15 1.81
C GLY A 90 -6.21 2.55 1.66
N SER A 91 -6.33 1.38 1.01
CA SER A 91 -7.62 0.72 0.81
C SER A 91 -8.21 0.10 2.08
N SER A 92 -7.47 0.07 3.18
CA SER A 92 -7.91 -0.56 4.42
C SER A 92 -8.90 0.28 5.25
N TRP A 93 -9.06 1.54 4.90
CA TRP A 93 -9.94 2.47 5.64
C TRP A 93 -10.78 3.36 4.72
N TYR A 94 -10.81 3.10 3.41
CA TYR A 94 -11.48 3.95 2.42
C TYR A 94 -12.97 4.12 2.70
N PHE A 95 -13.65 3.10 3.21
CA PHE A 95 -15.07 3.13 3.54
C PHE A 95 -15.36 4.15 4.66
N ASN A 96 -14.48 4.28 5.66
CA ASN A 96 -14.58 5.33 6.67
C ASN A 96 -14.37 6.72 6.05
N ARG A 97 -13.39 6.87 5.16
CA ARG A 97 -13.14 8.12 4.44
C ARG A 97 -14.32 8.55 3.58
N TYR A 98 -15.02 7.62 2.96
CA TYR A 98 -16.20 7.92 2.16
C TYR A 98 -17.39 8.46 2.95
N MET A 99 -17.44 8.22 4.25
CA MET A 99 -18.46 8.79 5.12
C MET A 99 -18.35 10.32 5.23
N ASP A 100 -17.15 10.87 4.98
CA ASP A 100 -16.86 12.30 5.03
C ASP A 100 -15.77 12.70 4.01
N ALA A 101 -16.01 12.40 2.73
CA ALA A 101 -15.02 12.46 1.67
C ALA A 101 -14.46 13.86 1.39
N HIS A 102 -15.18 14.92 1.74
CA HIS A 102 -14.79 16.31 1.50
C HIS A 102 -14.15 16.98 2.72
N ASN A 103 -13.99 16.28 3.82
CA ASN A 103 -13.32 16.82 5.00
C ASN A 103 -11.84 17.06 4.71
N SER A 104 -11.37 18.29 4.91
CA SER A 104 -9.98 18.69 4.70
C SER A 104 -9.10 18.60 5.95
N ASP A 105 -9.72 18.50 7.12
CA ASP A 105 -9.05 18.64 8.41
C ASP A 105 -8.76 17.29 9.06
N GLU A 106 -9.63 16.32 8.85
CA GLU A 106 -9.48 14.95 9.37
C GLU A 106 -9.86 13.91 8.32
N PHE A 107 -9.51 12.66 8.57
CA PHE A 107 -9.84 11.59 7.64
C PHE A 107 -11.35 11.32 7.52
N ALA A 108 -12.10 11.56 8.59
CA ALA A 108 -13.55 11.67 8.66
C ALA A 108 -13.94 12.27 10.01
N SER A 109 -14.97 13.12 10.07
CA SER A 109 -15.44 13.71 11.30
C SER A 109 -16.08 12.67 12.22
N SER A 110 -15.97 12.89 13.52
CA SER A 110 -16.60 12.02 14.51
C SER A 110 -18.13 12.00 14.37
N GLU A 111 -18.74 13.09 13.89
CA GLU A 111 -20.17 13.15 13.60
C GLU A 111 -20.57 12.18 12.49
N ALA A 112 -19.88 12.21 11.35
CA ALA A 112 -20.14 11.32 10.23
C ALA A 112 -19.90 9.86 10.61
N LEU A 113 -18.79 9.58 11.30
CA LEU A 113 -18.45 8.23 11.76
C LEU A 113 -19.47 7.68 12.76
N ASN A 114 -20.00 8.50 13.68
CA ASN A 114 -21.03 8.08 14.61
C ASN A 114 -22.42 7.95 13.96
N TYR A 115 -22.68 8.67 12.88
CA TYR A 115 -23.93 8.54 12.13
C TYR A 115 -23.94 7.25 11.29
N TRP A 116 -22.92 7.03 10.47
CA TRP A 116 -22.85 5.89 9.54
C TRP A 116 -22.39 4.59 10.21
N LYS A 117 -21.48 4.66 11.17
CA LYS A 117 -20.87 3.56 11.90
C LYS A 117 -20.20 2.53 10.95
N GLU A 118 -20.76 1.32 10.93
CA GLU A 118 -20.32 0.24 10.07
C GLU A 118 -21.12 0.19 8.75
N VAL A 119 -20.49 -0.30 7.70
CA VAL A 119 -21.14 -0.57 6.40
C VAL A 119 -22.21 -1.67 6.58
N ASP A 120 -23.43 -1.45 6.08
CA ASP A 120 -24.52 -2.41 6.25
C ASP A 120 -24.27 -3.72 5.49
N LEU A 121 -23.74 -3.62 4.27
CA LEU A 121 -23.46 -4.76 3.41
C LEU A 121 -22.17 -4.56 2.63
N TYR A 122 -21.23 -5.47 2.77
CA TYR A 122 -19.96 -5.49 2.06
C TYR A 122 -19.87 -6.73 1.17
N ILE A 123 -19.72 -6.53 -0.13
CA ILE A 123 -19.71 -7.62 -1.11
C ILE A 123 -18.38 -7.62 -1.85
N GLY A 124 -17.73 -8.78 -1.91
CA GLY A 124 -16.46 -8.91 -2.62
C GLY A 124 -16.08 -10.36 -2.85
N GLY A 125 -15.06 -10.57 -3.68
CA GLY A 125 -14.56 -11.90 -3.98
C GLY A 125 -13.78 -12.50 -2.79
N SER A 126 -13.78 -13.82 -2.71
CA SER A 126 -13.05 -14.57 -1.69
C SER A 126 -11.53 -14.41 -1.77
N GLU A 127 -11.00 -14.00 -2.92
CA GLU A 127 -9.57 -13.67 -3.12
C GLU A 127 -9.07 -12.53 -2.22
N HIS A 128 -9.97 -11.70 -1.72
CA HIS A 128 -9.64 -10.61 -0.81
C HIS A 128 -9.50 -11.04 0.66
N ALA A 129 -9.82 -12.28 1.00
CA ALA A 129 -9.81 -12.75 2.38
C ALA A 129 -8.43 -12.65 3.05
N THR A 130 -7.36 -12.97 2.32
CA THR A 130 -5.97 -12.91 2.80
C THR A 130 -5.26 -11.60 2.48
N GLY A 131 -5.90 -10.70 1.77
CA GLY A 131 -5.39 -9.38 1.40
C GLY A 131 -6.22 -8.27 2.04
N HIS A 132 -7.05 -7.63 1.22
CA HIS A 132 -7.84 -6.46 1.63
C HIS A 132 -8.64 -6.65 2.92
N LEU A 133 -9.38 -7.74 3.07
CA LEU A 133 -10.24 -7.95 4.25
C LEU A 133 -9.43 -8.11 5.54
N LEU A 134 -8.28 -8.78 5.49
CA LEU A 134 -7.39 -8.91 6.63
C LEU A 134 -6.89 -7.55 7.10
N TYR A 135 -6.39 -6.73 6.16
CA TYR A 135 -5.89 -5.39 6.48
C TYR A 135 -7.02 -4.43 6.91
N ALA A 136 -8.17 -4.48 6.25
CA ALA A 136 -9.32 -3.65 6.60
C ALA A 136 -9.80 -3.91 8.04
N ARG A 137 -9.90 -5.17 8.45
CA ARG A 137 -10.25 -5.53 9.83
C ARG A 137 -9.18 -5.11 10.84
N PHE A 138 -7.90 -5.31 10.49
CA PHE A 138 -6.79 -4.89 11.34
C PHE A 138 -6.81 -3.36 11.57
N TRP A 139 -6.96 -2.58 10.50
CA TRP A 139 -7.04 -1.13 10.58
C TRP A 139 -8.28 -0.66 11.36
N GLN A 140 -9.43 -1.27 11.14
CA GLN A 140 -10.65 -0.92 11.86
C GLN A 140 -10.49 -1.12 13.37
N LYS A 141 -9.95 -2.26 13.79
CA LYS A 141 -9.69 -2.54 15.20
C LYS A 141 -8.64 -1.61 15.79
N PHE A 142 -7.58 -1.32 15.06
CA PHE A 142 -6.56 -0.36 15.48
C PHE A 142 -7.15 1.06 15.67
N LEU A 143 -7.96 1.54 14.73
CA LEU A 143 -8.63 2.83 14.85
C LEU A 143 -9.66 2.85 15.98
N PHE A 144 -10.33 1.73 16.24
CA PHE A 144 -11.24 1.57 17.37
C PHE A 144 -10.49 1.62 18.70
N ASP A 145 -9.38 0.91 18.83
CA ASP A 145 -8.53 0.94 20.04
C ASP A 145 -7.99 2.35 20.35
N LEU A 146 -7.78 3.16 19.31
CA LEU A 146 -7.41 4.58 19.45
C LEU A 146 -8.61 5.51 19.73
N GLY A 147 -9.84 5.00 19.74
CA GLY A 147 -11.06 5.78 19.93
C GLY A 147 -11.43 6.70 18.75
N ILE A 148 -10.87 6.42 17.55
CA ILE A 148 -11.10 7.24 16.34
C ILE A 148 -12.40 6.84 15.64
N VAL A 149 -12.71 5.53 15.60
CA VAL A 149 -13.95 5.01 15.03
C VAL A 149 -14.84 4.40 16.14
N PRO A 150 -16.17 4.46 16.00
CA PRO A 150 -17.10 4.04 17.06
C PRO A 150 -17.34 2.52 17.14
N VAL A 151 -16.90 1.74 16.14
CA VAL A 151 -17.15 0.30 16.03
C VAL A 151 -15.87 -0.45 15.64
N ASP A 152 -15.71 -1.66 16.13
CA ASP A 152 -14.51 -2.48 15.94
C ASP A 152 -14.55 -3.36 14.69
N GLU A 153 -15.70 -3.52 14.05
CA GLU A 153 -15.87 -4.18 12.75
C GLU A 153 -16.42 -3.18 11.73
N PHE A 154 -15.83 -3.15 10.54
CA PHE A 154 -16.18 -2.15 9.53
C PHE A 154 -17.49 -2.44 8.78
N ALA A 155 -18.02 -3.66 8.86
CA ALA A 155 -19.23 -4.06 8.16
C ALA A 155 -20.10 -5.00 9.00
N LYS A 156 -21.43 -4.81 8.95
CA LYS A 156 -22.42 -5.69 9.59
C LYS A 156 -22.52 -7.04 8.93
N LYS A 157 -22.42 -7.05 7.60
CA LYS A 157 -22.58 -8.26 6.79
C LYS A 157 -21.58 -8.28 5.65
N LEU A 158 -20.82 -9.36 5.57
CA LEU A 158 -19.92 -9.66 4.46
C LEU A 158 -20.50 -10.79 3.61
N ILE A 159 -20.54 -10.60 2.31
CA ILE A 159 -20.88 -11.65 1.34
C ILE A 159 -19.66 -11.86 0.45
N ASN A 160 -19.05 -13.02 0.54
CA ASN A 160 -18.04 -13.46 -0.41
C ASN A 160 -18.75 -14.20 -1.57
N GLN A 161 -18.86 -13.53 -2.69
CA GLN A 161 -19.37 -14.16 -3.92
C GLN A 161 -18.33 -15.13 -4.49
N GLY A 162 -18.80 -16.16 -5.19
CA GLY A 162 -17.92 -17.07 -5.92
C GLY A 162 -17.20 -16.36 -7.08
N MET A 163 -16.17 -17.00 -7.61
CA MET A 163 -15.48 -16.49 -8.80
C MET A 163 -16.41 -16.56 -10.01
N ILE A 164 -16.40 -15.51 -10.82
CA ILE A 164 -17.07 -15.51 -12.12
C ILE A 164 -16.28 -16.46 -13.02
N LEU A 165 -16.98 -17.49 -13.52
CA LEU A 165 -16.40 -18.43 -14.46
C LEU A 165 -16.65 -17.92 -15.88
N GLY A 166 -15.60 -17.90 -16.68
CA GLY A 166 -15.64 -17.60 -18.11
C GLY A 166 -15.11 -18.77 -18.93
N THR A 167 -15.32 -18.72 -20.22
CA THR A 167 -14.69 -19.67 -21.14
C THR A 167 -13.21 -19.41 -21.18
N SER A 168 -12.38 -20.43 -20.90
CA SER A 168 -10.92 -20.33 -21.03
C SER A 168 -10.55 -20.09 -22.48
N ALA A 169 -9.77 -19.05 -22.74
CA ALA A 169 -9.17 -18.81 -24.03
C ALA A 169 -7.73 -19.37 -24.03
N PHE A 170 -7.51 -20.36 -24.87
CA PHE A 170 -6.19 -20.94 -25.03
C PHE A 170 -5.45 -20.24 -26.16
N VAL A 171 -4.14 -20.01 -25.95
CA VAL A 171 -3.24 -19.47 -26.95
C VAL A 171 -2.03 -20.38 -27.06
N GLY A 172 -1.54 -20.56 -28.27
CA GLY A 172 -0.26 -21.24 -28.49
C GLY A 172 0.90 -20.26 -28.29
N ARG A 173 2.02 -20.73 -27.74
CA ARG A 173 3.28 -19.98 -27.71
C ARG A 173 4.28 -20.67 -28.60
N ILE A 174 4.91 -19.94 -29.51
CA ILE A 174 5.99 -20.47 -30.33
C ILE A 174 7.20 -20.74 -29.45
N GLU A 175 7.67 -22.00 -29.50
CA GLU A 175 8.79 -22.41 -28.65
C GLU A 175 10.03 -21.53 -28.89
N GLY A 176 10.73 -21.21 -27.82
CA GLY A 176 11.92 -20.34 -27.86
C GLY A 176 11.65 -18.85 -28.10
N THR A 177 10.37 -18.43 -28.18
CA THR A 177 10.00 -17.03 -28.39
C THR A 177 8.97 -16.55 -27.37
N ASN A 178 8.70 -15.23 -27.35
CA ASN A 178 7.57 -14.63 -26.61
C ASN A 178 6.37 -14.32 -27.52
N THR A 179 6.29 -14.96 -28.70
CA THR A 179 5.21 -14.76 -29.66
C THR A 179 4.06 -15.72 -29.37
N PHE A 180 2.86 -15.16 -29.17
CA PHE A 180 1.62 -15.92 -28.99
C PHE A 180 0.87 -16.01 -30.31
N ILE A 181 0.22 -17.14 -30.53
CA ILE A 181 -0.63 -17.39 -31.70
C ILE A 181 -2.00 -17.90 -31.23
N SER A 182 -3.02 -17.60 -31.99
CA SER A 182 -4.37 -18.08 -31.72
C SER A 182 -4.46 -19.60 -31.80
N ALA A 183 -5.26 -20.21 -30.92
CA ALA A 183 -5.42 -21.66 -30.83
C ALA A 183 -5.87 -22.31 -32.15
N ASP A 184 -6.66 -21.59 -32.96
CA ASP A 184 -7.11 -22.04 -34.28
C ASP A 184 -6.00 -22.17 -35.34
N LYS A 185 -4.85 -21.53 -35.05
CA LYS A 185 -3.65 -21.59 -35.92
C LYS A 185 -2.64 -22.64 -35.47
N VAL A 186 -2.93 -23.33 -34.36
CA VAL A 186 -2.06 -24.40 -33.83
C VAL A 186 -2.52 -25.72 -34.43
N THR A 187 -1.73 -26.24 -35.36
CA THR A 187 -1.91 -27.61 -35.88
C THR A 187 -0.90 -28.51 -35.17
N SER A 188 -1.36 -29.45 -34.40
CA SER A 188 -0.89 -30.37 -33.86
C SER A 188 -0.46 -31.31 -32.97
N GLU A 189 0.43 -32.15 -33.05
CA GLU A 189 0.66 -33.43 -32.32
C GLU A 189 1.42 -33.26 -30.99
N THR A 190 1.97 -32.08 -30.70
CA THR A 190 2.71 -31.81 -29.46
C THR A 190 2.58 -30.34 -29.02
N VAL A 191 1.52 -30.03 -28.29
CA VAL A 191 1.32 -28.68 -27.74
C VAL A 191 1.33 -28.75 -26.20
N GLN A 192 2.24 -28.03 -25.57
CA GLN A 192 2.12 -27.73 -24.14
C GLN A 192 1.25 -26.49 -23.98
N TRP A 193 0.06 -26.66 -23.42
CA TRP A 193 -0.83 -25.56 -23.06
C TRP A 193 -0.34 -24.91 -21.78
N ILE A 194 -0.17 -23.59 -21.81
CA ILE A 194 0.16 -22.79 -20.64
C ILE A 194 -1.13 -22.13 -20.17
N HIS A 195 -1.49 -22.38 -18.94
CA HIS A 195 -2.63 -21.76 -18.24
C HIS A 195 -2.27 -20.38 -17.71
#